data_85b993ba7eeff8159791fd1e2ae1719d
#
_entry.id   85b993ba7eeff8159791fd1e2ae1719d
#
_cell.length_a   1.000
_cell.length_b   1.000
_cell.length_c   1.000
_cell.angle_alpha   90.00
_cell.angle_beta   90.00
_cell.angle_gamma   90.00
#
_symmetry.space_group_name_H-M   'P 1'
#
loop_
_entity.id
_entity.type
_entity.pdbx_description
1 polymer ?
#
loop_
_entity_poly.entity_id
_entity_poly.type
_entity_poly.pdbx_seq_one_letter_code
_entity_poly.pdbx_strand_id
1 'polypeptide(L)' 'MKILIDMCLSPEWRAKLSAAGFEAIHWIEIGDGNAPDHVLFDWAAARDFVIFTHDLDLGTLLV' A
#
# COMPACT_ATOMS: atom_id res chain seq x y z
N MET A 1 -1.50 10.84 -7.46
CA MET A 1 -0.62 9.90 -6.75
C MET A 1 -1.37 8.60 -6.48
N LYS A 2 -0.76 7.51 -6.77
CA LYS A 2 -1.34 6.18 -6.56
C LYS A 2 -0.75 5.55 -5.31
N ILE A 3 -1.62 5.04 -4.44
CA ILE A 3 -1.20 4.52 -3.14
C ILE A 3 -1.65 3.07 -3.00
N LEU A 4 -0.72 2.19 -2.67
CA LEU A 4 -1.01 0.81 -2.29
C LEU A 4 -1.00 0.71 -0.78
N ILE A 5 -2.13 0.30 -0.21
CA ILE A 5 -2.29 0.18 1.24
C ILE A 5 -1.89 -1.23 1.66
N ASP A 6 -0.94 -1.32 2.57
CA ASP A 6 -0.42 -2.57 3.09
C ASP A 6 -1.46 -3.31 3.94
N MET A 7 -1.29 -4.61 4.07
CA MET A 7 -2.19 -5.47 4.85
C MET A 7 -2.23 -5.14 6.35
N CYS A 8 -1.19 -4.49 6.87
CA CYS A 8 -1.18 -4.08 8.27
C CYS A 8 -2.16 -2.95 8.58
N LEU A 9 -2.70 -2.30 7.55
CA LEU A 9 -3.66 -1.22 7.70
C LEU A 9 -5.06 -1.69 7.34
N SER A 10 -6.08 -1.06 7.95
CA SER A 10 -7.47 -1.37 7.65
C SER A 10 -7.82 -0.98 6.22
N PRO A 11 -8.67 -1.76 5.52
CA PRO A 11 -9.20 -1.37 4.21
C PRO A 11 -9.96 -0.04 4.21
N GLU A 12 -10.39 0.43 5.37
CA GLU A 12 -11.05 1.73 5.50
C GLU A 12 -10.16 2.89 5.05
N TRP A 13 -8.85 2.73 5.10
CA TRP A 13 -7.91 3.75 4.63
C TRP A 13 -8.09 4.07 3.15
N ARG A 14 -8.59 3.13 2.37
CA ARG A 14 -8.87 3.37 0.96
C ARG A 14 -9.84 4.53 0.77
N ALA A 15 -10.95 4.51 1.51
CA ALA A 15 -11.95 5.58 1.43
C ALA A 15 -11.38 6.91 1.93
N LYS A 16 -10.60 6.88 3.01
CA LYS A 16 -10.00 8.09 3.57
C LYS A 16 -9.02 8.74 2.62
N LEU A 17 -8.17 7.94 1.99
CA LEU A 17 -7.19 8.45 1.03
C LEU A 17 -7.85 8.92 -0.25
N SER A 18 -8.88 8.21 -0.70
CA SER A 18 -9.64 8.64 -1.88
C SER A 18 -10.33 9.97 -1.66
N ALA A 19 -10.87 10.19 -0.45
CA ALA A 19 -11.48 11.46 -0.09
C ALA A 19 -10.47 12.60 -0.06
N ALA A 20 -9.20 12.28 0.18
CA ALA A 20 -8.12 13.27 0.17
C ALA A 20 -7.55 13.55 -1.24
N GLY A 21 -8.08 12.88 -2.26
CA GLY A 21 -7.66 13.11 -3.64
C GLY A 21 -6.63 12.13 -4.18
N PHE A 22 -6.34 11.04 -3.46
CA PHE A 22 -5.39 10.03 -3.91
C PHE A 22 -6.11 8.84 -4.54
N GLU A 23 -5.47 8.20 -5.51
CA GLU A 23 -5.92 6.90 -5.99
C GLU A 23 -5.36 5.84 -5.04
N ALA A 24 -6.22 5.23 -4.23
CA ALA A 24 -5.79 4.27 -3.24
C ALA A 24 -6.43 2.91 -3.48
N ILE A 25 -5.65 1.86 -3.29
CA ILE A 25 -6.14 0.48 -3.35
C ILE A 25 -5.51 -0.29 -2.19
N HIS A 26 -6.30 -1.17 -1.57
CA HIS A 26 -5.78 -2.03 -0.51
C HIS A 26 -5.29 -3.34 -1.12
N TRP A 27 -4.16 -3.85 -0.59
CA TRP A 27 -3.59 -5.08 -1.14
C TRP A 27 -4.56 -6.26 -1.15
N ILE A 28 -5.48 -6.32 -0.18
CA ILE A 28 -6.47 -7.40 -0.12
C ILE A 28 -7.35 -7.47 -1.39
N GLU A 29 -7.49 -6.37 -2.10
CA GLU A 29 -8.27 -6.30 -3.34
C GLU A 29 -7.51 -6.83 -4.54
N ILE A 30 -6.19 -7.01 -4.40
CA ILE A 30 -5.30 -7.34 -5.51
C ILE A 30 -4.83 -8.78 -5.43
N GLY A 31 -4.42 -9.22 -4.24
CA GLY A 31 -3.75 -10.50 -4.09
C GLY A 31 -3.95 -11.13 -2.73
N ASP A 32 -3.08 -12.10 -2.43
CA ASP A 32 -3.16 -12.89 -1.22
C ASP A 32 -2.73 -12.06 -0.01
N GLY A 33 -3.58 -12.03 1.03
CA GLY A 33 -3.28 -11.32 2.27
C GLY A 33 -2.04 -11.84 2.99
N ASN A 34 -1.58 -13.05 2.68
CA ASN A 34 -0.37 -13.63 3.22
C ASN A 34 0.85 -13.45 2.34
N ALA A 35 0.75 -12.66 1.27
CA ALA A 35 1.88 -12.45 0.38
C ALA A 35 3.04 -11.78 1.11
N PRO A 36 4.30 -12.20 0.83
CA PRO A 36 5.46 -11.53 1.42
C PRO A 36 5.57 -10.08 0.96
N ASP A 37 6.24 -9.26 1.76
CA ASP A 37 6.39 -7.83 1.47
C ASP A 37 7.00 -7.54 0.10
N HIS A 38 7.95 -8.38 -0.34
CA HIS A 38 8.60 -8.14 -1.63
C HIS A 38 7.61 -8.24 -2.79
N VAL A 39 6.55 -9.04 -2.65
CA VAL A 39 5.51 -9.13 -3.68
C VAL A 39 4.77 -7.81 -3.81
N LEU A 40 4.45 -7.17 -2.69
CA LEU A 40 3.82 -5.87 -2.67
C LEU A 40 4.73 -4.80 -3.29
N PHE A 41 6.00 -4.83 -2.95
CA PHE A 41 6.98 -3.89 -3.48
C PHE A 41 7.14 -4.02 -4.99
N ASP A 42 7.25 -5.24 -5.48
CA ASP A 42 7.39 -5.49 -6.91
C ASP A 42 6.16 -5.04 -7.67
N TRP A 43 4.99 -5.32 -7.12
CA TRP A 43 3.73 -4.90 -7.74
C TRP A 43 3.63 -3.38 -7.81
N ALA A 44 3.97 -2.70 -6.71
CA ALA A 44 3.90 -1.25 -6.63
C ALA A 44 4.92 -0.59 -7.56
N ALA A 45 6.15 -1.11 -7.58
CA ALA A 45 7.21 -0.56 -8.42
C ALA A 45 6.88 -0.66 -9.90
N ALA A 46 6.29 -1.79 -10.30
CA ALA A 46 5.93 -2.00 -11.70
C ALA A 46 4.81 -1.07 -12.19
N ARG A 47 4.06 -0.47 -11.26
CA ARG A 47 2.87 0.32 -11.56
C ARG A 47 2.93 1.75 -11.04
N ASP A 48 4.09 2.16 -10.52
CA ASP A 48 4.30 3.50 -9.95
C ASP A 48 3.38 3.82 -8.78
N PHE A 49 3.12 2.84 -7.93
CA PHE A 49 2.39 3.04 -6.68
C PHE A 49 3.36 3.34 -5.54
N VAL A 50 2.94 4.19 -4.62
CA VAL A 50 3.62 4.40 -3.34
C VAL A 50 2.99 3.49 -2.31
N ILE A 51 3.81 2.80 -1.51
CA ILE A 51 3.30 1.90 -0.47
C ILE A 51 3.00 2.71 0.79
N PHE A 52 1.76 2.59 1.27
CA PHE A 52 1.32 3.21 2.51
C PHE A 52 1.23 2.13 3.58
N THR A 53 2.08 2.24 4.58
CA THR A 53 2.17 1.29 5.67
C THR A 53 2.59 2.02 6.94
N HIS A 54 2.23 1.47 8.11
CA HIS A 54 2.75 1.99 9.37
C HIS A 54 3.87 1.10 9.92
N ASP A 55 4.45 0.25 9.09
CA ASP A 55 5.66 -0.48 9.44
C ASP A 55 6.83 0.49 9.48
N LEU A 56 7.36 0.72 10.67
CA LEU A 56 8.42 1.71 10.88
C LEU A 56 9.72 1.36 10.18
N ASP A 57 10.00 0.08 10.03
CA ASP A 57 11.21 -0.36 9.31
C ASP A 57 11.12 0.07 7.84
N LEU A 58 9.97 -0.07 7.23
CA LEU A 58 9.73 0.41 5.89
C LEU A 58 9.88 1.91 5.77
N GLY A 59 9.30 2.64 6.70
CA GLY A 59 9.43 4.09 6.74
C GLY A 59 10.88 4.53 6.84
N THR A 60 11.68 3.80 7.58
CA THR A 60 13.11 4.08 7.72
C THR A 60 13.84 3.86 6.40
N LEU A 61 13.49 2.84 5.66
CA LEU A 61 14.13 2.55 4.38
C LEU A 61 13.82 3.58 3.31
N LEU A 62 12.69 4.25 3.42
CA LEU A 62 12.27 5.26 2.45
C LEU A 62 12.92 6.62 2.70
N VAL A 63 13.50 6.78 3.84
CA VAL A 63 14.21 8.01 4.21
C VAL A 63 15.67 7.92 3.77
#